data_d4dd01455288e303e6629c0f3a8c5b75
#
_entry.id   d4dd01455288e303e6629c0f3a8c5b75
#
_cell.length_a   1.000
_cell.length_b   1.000
_cell.length_c   1.000
_cell.angle_alpha   90.00
_cell.angle_beta   90.00
_cell.angle_gamma   90.00
#
_symmetry.space_group_name_H-M   'P 1'
#
loop_
_entity.id
_entity.type
_entity.pdbx_description
1 polymer ?
#
loop_
_entity_poly.entity_id
_entity_poly.type
_entity_poly.pdbx_seq_one_letter_code
_entity_poly.pdbx_strand_id
1 'polypeptide(L)'
;MLFGRQAYVGLSSGQYGSLTLGRQYDSAVDYIGPLTVGDLWGGTFGSQPGDINNFDNTLRTNNSIKFSSRSYGGLTFGGVYSLGGVAGDFSRNQIWSLGAGYTSGPLSVAAAYLNVRNSNVSFFGTSSSTPLTAATTNMTSPVYSGYASAHTEQVAGAGVNYTIGPATLGLVYSNIRFLALGNTAESGPNPGRLSGDATFNNIETSFLYRLTPAFSVGLEYNYLRGNPTNGRSSSQYHQGTVGVDYALSKRTDVYVIAAYQRASGTDSTGKTAVAAINGVTASSSNAQTAVSLALRHKF
;
A
#
# COMPACT_ATOMS: atom_id res chain seq x y z
N MET A 1 -11.68 -17.14 -0.19
CA MET A 1 -10.52 -17.80 -0.85
C MET A 1 -9.62 -18.37 0.24
N LEU A 2 -9.42 -19.68 0.25
CA LEU A 2 -8.42 -20.31 1.12
C LEU A 2 -7.02 -19.83 0.67
N PHE A 3 -6.14 -19.46 1.60
CA PHE A 3 -4.79 -18.91 1.31
C PHE A 3 -4.77 -17.61 0.50
N GLY A 4 -5.77 -16.77 0.68
CA GLY A 4 -5.91 -15.51 -0.07
C GLY A 4 -4.81 -14.47 0.23
N ARG A 5 -4.21 -14.49 1.42
CA ARG A 5 -3.13 -13.57 1.80
C ARG A 5 -1.76 -14.07 1.37
N GLN A 6 -1.34 -15.21 1.89
CA GLN A 6 -0.03 -15.81 1.60
C GLN A 6 -0.16 -17.33 1.46
N ALA A 7 0.60 -17.88 0.53
CA ALA A 7 0.76 -19.31 0.32
C ALA A 7 2.15 -19.55 -0.29
N TYR A 8 3.10 -19.98 0.51
CA TYR A 8 4.48 -20.17 0.08
C TYR A 8 5.15 -21.33 0.78
N VAL A 9 6.23 -21.81 0.19
CA VAL A 9 7.15 -22.79 0.75
C VAL A 9 8.57 -22.24 0.59
N GLY A 10 9.50 -22.61 1.46
CA GLY A 10 10.86 -22.12 1.35
C GLY A 10 11.83 -22.74 2.32
N LEU A 11 13.05 -22.21 2.28
CA LEU A 11 14.16 -22.59 3.12
C LEU A 11 14.56 -21.42 3.99
N SER A 12 14.92 -21.68 5.24
CA SER A 12 15.41 -20.67 6.18
C SER A 12 16.76 -21.08 6.76
N SER A 13 17.65 -20.10 6.87
CA SER A 13 18.97 -20.24 7.48
C SER A 13 19.14 -19.19 8.57
N GLY A 14 19.56 -19.59 9.75
CA GLY A 14 19.90 -18.67 10.84
C GLY A 14 21.08 -17.74 10.52
N GLN A 15 21.88 -18.07 9.52
CA GLN A 15 23.05 -17.30 9.11
C GLN A 15 22.73 -16.29 7.99
N TYR A 16 21.88 -16.67 7.02
CA TYR A 16 21.67 -15.87 5.80
C TYR A 16 20.28 -15.23 5.71
N GLY A 17 19.25 -15.87 6.27
CA GLY A 17 17.86 -15.46 6.12
C GLY A 17 17.02 -16.55 5.45
N SER A 18 15.99 -16.17 4.71
CA SER A 18 15.04 -17.08 4.08
C SER A 18 14.87 -16.84 2.58
N LEU A 19 14.67 -17.92 1.83
CA LEU A 19 14.28 -17.91 0.43
C LEU A 19 12.95 -18.66 0.31
N THR A 20 11.92 -17.97 -0.19
CA THR A 20 10.55 -18.50 -0.26
C THR A 20 9.96 -18.37 -1.67
N LEU A 21 9.08 -19.30 -2.03
CA LEU A 21 8.44 -19.42 -3.34
C LEU A 21 6.93 -19.47 -3.16
N GLY A 22 6.18 -18.62 -3.88
CA GLY A 22 4.72 -18.65 -3.84
C GLY A 22 4.03 -17.28 -3.91
N ARG A 23 2.85 -17.19 -3.29
CA ARG A 23 2.08 -15.94 -3.13
C ARG A 23 2.51 -15.24 -1.86
N GLN A 24 3.03 -14.02 -1.99
CA GLN A 24 3.68 -13.30 -0.90
C GLN A 24 3.49 -11.78 -1.01
N TYR A 25 3.94 -11.06 0.00
CA TYR A 25 3.99 -9.61 0.02
C TYR A 25 5.24 -9.10 -0.71
N ASP A 26 5.14 -7.94 -1.33
CA ASP A 26 6.27 -7.21 -1.90
C ASP A 26 7.09 -6.51 -0.81
N SER A 27 8.24 -5.93 -1.20
CA SER A 27 9.14 -5.29 -0.25
C SER A 27 8.61 -3.96 0.31
N ALA A 28 7.68 -3.28 -0.37
CA ALA A 28 7.09 -2.06 0.16
C ALA A 28 6.22 -2.38 1.39
N VAL A 29 5.43 -3.43 1.30
CA VAL A 29 4.65 -3.97 2.43
C VAL A 29 5.56 -4.43 3.57
N ASP A 30 6.62 -5.21 3.27
CA ASP A 30 7.45 -5.81 4.31
C ASP A 30 8.29 -4.79 5.11
N TYR A 31 8.79 -3.74 4.44
CA TYR A 31 9.73 -2.80 5.04
C TYR A 31 9.11 -1.47 5.43
N ILE A 32 8.21 -0.91 4.61
CA ILE A 32 7.59 0.39 4.91
C ILE A 32 6.26 0.20 5.63
N GLY A 33 5.45 -0.81 5.28
CA GLY A 33 4.17 -1.09 5.93
C GLY A 33 4.23 -1.01 7.46
N PRO A 34 5.20 -1.65 8.15
CA PRO A 34 5.32 -1.58 9.61
C PRO A 34 5.56 -0.18 10.19
N LEU A 35 5.87 0.81 9.36
CA LEU A 35 6.06 2.20 9.78
C LEU A 35 4.82 3.06 9.56
N THR A 36 3.83 2.59 8.80
CA THR A 36 2.59 3.30 8.48
C THR A 36 1.54 3.16 9.56
N VAL A 37 0.63 4.10 9.60
CA VAL A 37 -0.51 4.07 10.53
C VAL A 37 -1.39 2.84 10.30
N GLY A 38 -1.53 2.38 9.05
CA GLY A 38 -2.28 1.18 8.71
C GLY A 38 -1.87 -0.03 9.54
N ASP A 39 -0.58 -0.32 9.63
CA ASP A 39 -0.05 -1.46 10.39
C ASP A 39 0.10 -1.16 11.90
N LEU A 40 0.36 0.11 12.26
CA LEU A 40 0.64 0.45 13.66
C LEU A 40 -0.62 0.43 14.54
N TRP A 41 -1.70 1.11 14.10
CA TRP A 41 -2.91 1.25 14.93
C TRP A 41 -4.18 1.61 14.14
N GLY A 42 -4.08 2.19 12.95
CA GLY A 42 -5.20 2.74 12.18
C GLY A 42 -5.94 1.70 11.34
N GLY A 43 -5.37 0.50 11.17
CA GLY A 43 -5.93 -0.52 10.28
C GLY A 43 -6.19 0.06 8.87
N THR A 44 -7.10 -0.53 8.15
CA THR A 44 -7.39 -0.14 6.75
C THR A 44 -7.85 1.32 6.60
N PHE A 45 -8.39 1.96 7.66
CA PHE A 45 -8.78 3.37 7.61
C PHE A 45 -7.60 4.33 7.78
N GLY A 46 -6.48 3.87 8.34
CA GLY A 46 -5.23 4.61 8.42
C GLY A 46 -4.31 4.41 7.21
N SER A 47 -4.77 3.76 6.15
CA SER A 47 -3.99 3.66 4.93
C SER A 47 -4.18 4.88 4.03
N GLN A 48 -3.23 5.09 3.14
CA GLN A 48 -3.25 6.14 2.13
C GLN A 48 -4.49 5.99 1.23
N PRO A 49 -5.00 7.09 0.62
CA PRO A 49 -6.19 7.04 -0.21
C PRO A 49 -6.15 5.94 -1.27
N GLY A 50 -7.09 4.98 -1.15
CA GLY A 50 -7.14 3.80 -2.01
C GLY A 50 -5.98 2.81 -1.86
N ASP A 51 -5.12 2.95 -0.84
CA ASP A 51 -3.86 2.19 -0.68
C ASP A 51 -3.03 2.18 -1.98
N ILE A 52 -2.93 3.35 -2.62
CA ILE A 52 -2.31 3.51 -3.95
C ILE A 52 -0.84 3.06 -4.01
N ASN A 53 -0.15 3.03 -2.89
CA ASN A 53 1.25 2.60 -2.75
C ASN A 53 1.37 1.16 -2.23
N ASN A 54 0.26 0.49 -1.93
CA ASN A 54 0.15 -0.85 -1.37
C ASN A 54 0.82 -1.04 0.00
N PHE A 55 1.08 0.01 0.76
CA PHE A 55 1.73 -0.13 2.07
C PHE A 55 0.84 -0.82 3.12
N ASP A 56 -0.50 -0.72 2.98
CA ASP A 56 -1.49 -1.43 3.80
C ASP A 56 -1.83 -2.83 3.26
N ASN A 57 -1.04 -3.33 2.28
CA ASN A 57 -1.12 -4.71 1.82
C ASN A 57 -2.50 -5.08 1.22
N THR A 58 -3.10 -4.21 0.43
CA THR A 58 -4.32 -4.53 -0.35
C THR A 58 -4.04 -5.56 -1.43
N LEU A 59 -2.86 -5.51 -2.07
CA LEU A 59 -2.46 -6.39 -3.16
C LEU A 59 -1.33 -7.34 -2.74
N ARG A 60 -1.15 -8.44 -3.48
CA ARG A 60 -0.14 -9.49 -3.24
C ARG A 60 0.50 -9.91 -4.55
N THR A 61 1.71 -10.39 -4.44
CA THR A 61 2.50 -10.88 -5.57
C THR A 61 2.39 -12.40 -5.67
N ASN A 62 1.91 -12.89 -6.81
CA ASN A 62 1.83 -14.32 -7.12
C ASN A 62 3.13 -14.80 -7.81
N ASN A 63 3.32 -16.13 -7.86
CA ASN A 63 4.41 -16.76 -8.62
C ASN A 63 5.77 -16.14 -8.32
N SER A 64 6.02 -15.81 -7.06
CA SER A 64 7.19 -15.02 -6.67
C SER A 64 8.26 -15.85 -5.98
N ILE A 65 9.49 -15.40 -6.16
CA ILE A 65 10.68 -15.78 -5.41
C ILE A 65 11.00 -14.60 -4.49
N LYS A 66 11.14 -14.84 -3.19
CA LYS A 66 11.42 -13.81 -2.21
C LYS A 66 12.62 -14.20 -1.35
N PHE A 67 13.55 -13.27 -1.23
CA PHE A 67 14.62 -13.35 -0.25
C PHE A 67 14.36 -12.34 0.87
N SER A 68 14.55 -12.77 2.13
CA SER A 68 14.53 -11.91 3.31
C SER A 68 15.76 -12.23 4.16
N SER A 69 16.61 -11.21 4.40
CA SER A 69 17.80 -11.39 5.22
C SER A 69 17.45 -11.63 6.68
N ARG A 70 18.39 -12.19 7.44
CA ARG A 70 18.35 -12.03 8.90
C ARG A 70 18.69 -10.59 9.29
N SER A 71 18.53 -10.26 10.56
CA SER A 71 19.00 -8.96 11.07
C SER A 71 20.53 -8.98 11.29
N TYR A 72 21.21 -7.99 10.76
CA TYR A 72 22.63 -7.73 10.91
C TYR A 72 22.84 -6.43 11.70
N GLY A 73 22.85 -6.51 13.03
CA GLY A 73 22.95 -5.34 13.88
C GLY A 73 21.81 -4.35 13.75
N GLY A 74 20.59 -4.83 13.52
CA GLY A 74 19.39 -4.03 13.29
C GLY A 74 19.05 -3.81 11.81
N LEU A 75 20.00 -4.02 10.88
CA LEU A 75 19.75 -3.92 9.44
C LEU A 75 19.11 -5.22 8.91
N THR A 76 18.03 -5.09 8.16
CA THR A 76 17.38 -6.13 7.38
C THR A 76 17.20 -5.65 5.94
N PHE A 77 17.25 -6.57 4.97
CA PHE A 77 17.01 -6.26 3.57
C PHE A 77 16.45 -7.48 2.84
N GLY A 78 15.84 -7.25 1.70
CA GLY A 78 15.30 -8.32 0.88
C GLY A 78 14.73 -7.84 -0.43
N GLY A 79 14.19 -8.80 -1.18
CA GLY A 79 13.61 -8.52 -2.47
C GLY A 79 12.68 -9.63 -2.92
N VAL A 80 11.81 -9.27 -3.83
CA VAL A 80 10.84 -10.15 -4.48
C VAL A 80 11.01 -10.05 -5.98
N TYR A 81 10.94 -11.18 -6.66
CA TYR A 81 10.78 -11.25 -8.09
C TYR A 81 9.64 -12.19 -8.44
N SER A 82 8.68 -11.72 -9.24
CA SER A 82 7.53 -12.48 -9.72
C SER A 82 7.62 -12.71 -11.22
N LEU A 83 7.46 -13.96 -11.60
CA LEU A 83 7.34 -14.37 -12.98
C LEU A 83 5.94 -14.03 -13.50
N GLY A 84 5.85 -13.32 -14.60
CA GLY A 84 4.58 -12.86 -15.15
C GLY A 84 3.67 -13.95 -15.74
N GLY A 85 4.18 -15.18 -15.88
CA GLY A 85 3.39 -16.34 -16.31
C GLY A 85 2.98 -16.32 -17.78
N VAL A 86 3.66 -15.54 -18.63
CA VAL A 86 3.39 -15.48 -20.08
C VAL A 86 4.45 -16.28 -20.83
N ALA A 87 4.02 -17.33 -21.51
CA ALA A 87 4.92 -18.16 -22.31
C ALA A 87 5.58 -17.34 -23.44
N GLY A 88 6.91 -17.44 -23.56
CA GLY A 88 7.67 -16.73 -24.57
C GLY A 88 7.95 -15.25 -24.27
N ASP A 89 7.40 -14.68 -23.20
CA ASP A 89 7.63 -13.30 -22.80
C ASP A 89 7.90 -13.19 -21.29
N PHE A 90 9.16 -13.31 -20.93
CA PHE A 90 9.63 -13.34 -19.54
C PHE A 90 9.35 -12.03 -18.78
N SER A 91 9.36 -10.89 -19.48
CA SER A 91 9.22 -9.57 -18.89
C SER A 91 7.77 -9.12 -18.73
N ARG A 92 6.85 -9.75 -19.44
CA ARG A 92 5.43 -9.40 -19.41
C ARG A 92 4.82 -9.78 -18.06
N ASN A 93 4.12 -8.84 -17.45
CA ASN A 93 3.47 -9.01 -16.14
C ASN A 93 4.44 -9.29 -14.97
N GLN A 94 5.74 -9.10 -15.15
CA GLN A 94 6.71 -9.27 -14.07
C GLN A 94 6.49 -8.22 -12.97
N ILE A 95 6.78 -8.63 -11.73
CA ILE A 95 6.83 -7.73 -10.58
C ILE A 95 8.18 -7.93 -9.90
N TRP A 96 8.85 -6.86 -9.53
CA TRP A 96 10.01 -6.96 -8.67
C TRP A 96 10.04 -5.83 -7.66
N SER A 97 10.57 -6.12 -6.49
CA SER A 97 10.74 -5.13 -5.43
C SER A 97 11.99 -5.39 -4.62
N LEU A 98 12.54 -4.33 -4.05
CA LEU A 98 13.66 -4.35 -3.13
C LEU A 98 13.32 -3.47 -1.93
N GLY A 99 13.82 -3.83 -0.77
CA GLY A 99 13.63 -3.04 0.44
C GLY A 99 14.71 -3.29 1.47
N ALA A 100 14.88 -2.33 2.36
CA ALA A 100 15.74 -2.43 3.51
C ALA A 100 15.16 -1.64 4.69
N GLY A 101 15.37 -2.15 5.89
CA GLY A 101 14.97 -1.51 7.14
C GLY A 101 16.11 -1.57 8.16
N TYR A 102 16.18 -0.56 9.02
CA TYR A 102 17.10 -0.50 10.13
C TYR A 102 16.37 -0.11 11.41
N THR A 103 16.55 -0.88 12.46
CA THR A 103 15.98 -0.61 13.78
C THR A 103 17.09 -0.63 14.83
N SER A 104 17.21 0.46 15.59
CA SER A 104 18.17 0.58 16.68
C SER A 104 17.60 1.46 17.79
N GLY A 105 17.40 0.88 18.97
CA GLY A 105 16.80 1.56 20.10
C GLY A 105 15.43 2.17 19.73
N PRO A 106 15.25 3.50 19.87
CA PRO A 106 13.97 4.15 19.58
C PRO A 106 13.71 4.40 18.09
N LEU A 107 14.71 4.21 17.22
CA LEU A 107 14.66 4.54 15.81
C LEU A 107 14.33 3.33 14.97
N SER A 108 13.35 3.47 14.06
CA SER A 108 13.09 2.54 12.97
C SER A 108 13.01 3.34 11.67
N VAL A 109 13.78 2.96 10.66
CA VAL A 109 13.77 3.56 9.32
C VAL A 109 13.70 2.47 8.27
N ALA A 110 13.03 2.73 7.15
CA ALA A 110 13.01 1.82 6.03
C ALA A 110 12.87 2.57 4.71
N ALA A 111 13.30 1.90 3.64
CA ALA A 111 13.06 2.34 2.27
C ALA A 111 12.77 1.10 1.40
N ALA A 112 11.91 1.28 0.40
CA ALA A 112 11.61 0.24 -0.56
C ALA A 112 11.27 0.81 -1.94
N TYR A 113 11.43 -0.05 -2.94
CA TYR A 113 11.04 0.22 -4.31
C TYR A 113 10.32 -0.99 -4.89
N LEU A 114 9.20 -0.73 -5.60
CA LEU A 114 8.37 -1.72 -6.28
C LEU A 114 8.23 -1.31 -7.74
N ASN A 115 8.37 -2.27 -8.65
CA ASN A 115 8.12 -2.13 -10.09
C ASN A 115 7.20 -3.23 -10.57
N VAL A 116 6.11 -2.83 -11.23
CA VAL A 116 5.04 -3.72 -11.68
C VAL A 116 4.79 -3.49 -13.17
N ARG A 117 4.97 -4.51 -13.99
CA ARG A 117 4.59 -4.48 -15.41
C ARG A 117 3.12 -4.86 -15.57
N ASN A 118 2.37 -4.06 -16.36
CA ASN A 118 0.94 -4.25 -16.62
C ASN A 118 0.14 -4.40 -15.32
N SER A 119 0.23 -3.42 -14.42
CA SER A 119 -0.25 -3.52 -13.03
C SER A 119 -1.74 -3.88 -12.93
N ASN A 120 -2.58 -3.38 -13.85
CA ASN A 120 -3.99 -3.76 -13.92
C ASN A 120 -4.19 -5.29 -13.99
N VAL A 121 -3.32 -6.01 -14.69
CA VAL A 121 -3.38 -7.46 -14.87
C VAL A 121 -2.58 -8.18 -13.79
N SER A 122 -1.29 -7.85 -13.66
CA SER A 122 -0.34 -8.61 -12.86
C SER A 122 -0.49 -8.40 -11.35
N PHE A 123 -0.95 -7.23 -10.92
CA PHE A 123 -1.02 -6.84 -9.51
C PHE A 123 -2.47 -6.70 -9.04
N PHE A 124 -3.23 -5.77 -9.60
CA PHE A 124 -4.65 -5.59 -9.25
C PHE A 124 -5.52 -6.80 -9.62
N GLY A 125 -5.18 -7.50 -10.69
CA GLY A 125 -5.87 -8.72 -11.10
C GLY A 125 -5.69 -9.90 -10.15
N THR A 126 -4.67 -9.93 -9.29
CA THR A 126 -4.41 -11.06 -8.39
C THR A 126 -5.46 -11.26 -7.30
N SER A 127 -6.30 -10.28 -7.06
CA SER A 127 -7.43 -10.34 -6.12
C SER A 127 -8.74 -10.80 -6.78
N SER A 128 -8.77 -10.91 -8.12
CA SER A 128 -9.94 -11.33 -8.90
C SER A 128 -10.09 -12.86 -8.92
N SER A 129 -11.33 -13.33 -8.87
CA SER A 129 -11.68 -14.73 -9.13
C SER A 129 -11.93 -15.02 -10.64
N THR A 130 -11.93 -13.95 -11.46
CA THR A 130 -12.11 -14.05 -12.91
C THR A 130 -10.77 -14.18 -13.63
N PRO A 131 -10.72 -14.74 -14.85
CA PRO A 131 -9.47 -14.78 -15.62
C PRO A 131 -8.89 -13.38 -15.81
N LEU A 132 -7.57 -13.26 -15.61
CA LEU A 132 -6.84 -12.02 -15.75
C LEU A 132 -6.79 -11.62 -17.23
N THR A 133 -7.51 -10.56 -17.58
CA THR A 133 -7.50 -10.05 -18.96
C THR A 133 -7.24 -8.54 -18.96
N ALA A 134 -6.63 -8.06 -20.02
CA ALA A 134 -6.46 -6.64 -20.27
C ALA A 134 -7.75 -5.96 -20.80
N ALA A 135 -8.82 -6.71 -21.01
CA ALA A 135 -10.09 -6.19 -21.52
C ALA A 135 -10.91 -5.43 -20.47
N THR A 136 -10.67 -5.71 -19.19
CA THR A 136 -11.39 -5.11 -18.07
C THR A 136 -10.45 -4.38 -17.13
N THR A 137 -10.94 -3.37 -16.42
CA THR A 137 -10.18 -2.77 -15.32
C THR A 137 -10.36 -3.58 -14.04
N ASN A 138 -9.25 -3.97 -13.43
CA ASN A 138 -9.19 -4.56 -12.09
C ASN A 138 -8.91 -3.50 -11.01
N MET A 139 -8.62 -2.29 -11.42
CA MET A 139 -8.42 -1.14 -10.55
C MET A 139 -9.77 -0.52 -10.19
N THR A 140 -10.21 -0.66 -8.95
CA THR A 140 -11.57 -0.28 -8.53
C THR A 140 -11.67 1.08 -7.85
N SER A 141 -10.58 1.59 -7.26
CA SER A 141 -10.58 2.89 -6.60
C SER A 141 -10.61 4.04 -7.61
N PRO A 142 -11.46 5.06 -7.44
CA PRO A 142 -11.48 6.25 -8.30
C PRO A 142 -10.16 7.04 -8.26
N VAL A 143 -9.34 6.83 -7.24
CA VAL A 143 -8.00 7.43 -7.13
C VAL A 143 -7.13 7.07 -8.33
N TYR A 144 -7.17 5.81 -8.79
CA TYR A 144 -6.27 5.27 -9.82
C TYR A 144 -6.95 4.44 -10.92
N SER A 145 -8.25 4.19 -10.85
CA SER A 145 -8.93 3.28 -11.80
C SER A 145 -8.80 3.69 -13.27
N GLY A 146 -8.64 4.98 -13.56
CA GLY A 146 -8.42 5.48 -14.91
C GLY A 146 -7.03 5.16 -15.49
N TYR A 147 -6.08 4.71 -14.65
CA TYR A 147 -4.71 4.40 -15.08
C TYR A 147 -4.51 2.91 -15.39
N ALA A 148 -5.58 2.15 -15.62
CA ALA A 148 -5.53 0.72 -15.94
C ALA A 148 -4.66 0.40 -17.18
N SER A 149 -4.49 1.35 -18.09
CA SER A 149 -3.64 1.21 -19.28
C SER A 149 -2.15 1.48 -19.05
N ALA A 150 -1.72 1.69 -17.80
CA ALA A 150 -0.30 1.90 -17.49
C ALA A 150 0.51 0.63 -17.80
N HIS A 151 1.57 0.80 -18.61
CA HIS A 151 2.50 -0.30 -18.89
C HIS A 151 3.34 -0.65 -17.67
N THR A 152 3.67 0.34 -16.84
CA THR A 152 4.47 0.12 -15.63
C THR A 152 3.93 0.97 -14.50
N GLU A 153 3.77 0.36 -13.34
CA GLU A 153 3.58 1.06 -12.08
C GLU A 153 4.85 0.97 -11.24
N GLN A 154 5.25 2.10 -10.66
CA GLN A 154 6.41 2.20 -9.78
C GLN A 154 6.00 2.84 -8.48
N VAL A 155 6.48 2.27 -7.37
CA VAL A 155 6.33 2.85 -6.04
C VAL A 155 7.71 2.94 -5.40
N ALA A 156 8.13 4.15 -5.06
CA ALA A 156 9.32 4.40 -4.26
C ALA A 156 8.89 5.03 -2.93
N GLY A 157 9.36 4.51 -1.82
CA GLY A 157 8.99 5.04 -0.53
C GLY A 157 10.07 4.91 0.52
N ALA A 158 9.94 5.74 1.55
CA ALA A 158 10.75 5.69 2.76
C ALA A 158 9.96 6.16 3.96
N GLY A 159 10.31 5.65 5.13
CA GLY A 159 9.65 6.03 6.38
C GLY A 159 10.58 5.99 7.57
N VAL A 160 10.19 6.70 8.61
CA VAL A 160 10.88 6.74 9.90
C VAL A 160 9.86 6.79 11.03
N ASN A 161 10.09 6.00 12.06
CA ASN A 161 9.43 6.11 13.36
C ASN A 161 10.47 6.34 14.45
N TYR A 162 10.16 7.25 15.38
CA TYR A 162 11.01 7.52 16.51
C TYR A 162 10.18 7.55 17.81
N THR A 163 10.59 6.74 18.78
CA THR A 163 9.87 6.59 20.06
C THR A 163 10.57 7.37 21.17
N ILE A 164 9.86 8.30 21.83
CA ILE A 164 10.33 9.10 22.96
C ILE A 164 9.43 8.82 24.15
N GLY A 165 9.90 8.00 25.09
CA GLY A 165 9.08 7.59 26.23
C GLY A 165 7.75 6.93 25.78
N PRO A 166 6.57 7.48 26.13
CA PRO A 166 5.29 6.93 25.73
C PRO A 166 4.85 7.35 24.31
N ALA A 167 5.56 8.27 23.65
CA ALA A 167 5.22 8.84 22.36
C ALA A 167 6.01 8.19 21.23
N THR A 168 5.35 7.88 20.10
CA THR A 168 5.97 7.52 18.83
C THR A 168 5.54 8.51 17.76
N LEU A 169 6.51 9.09 17.08
CA LEU A 169 6.33 9.99 15.93
C LEU A 169 6.69 9.23 14.66
N GLY A 170 5.87 9.35 13.64
CA GLY A 170 6.07 8.72 12.35
C GLY A 170 6.02 9.72 11.19
N LEU A 171 6.84 9.46 10.18
CA LEU A 171 6.82 10.14 8.89
C LEU A 171 7.09 9.12 7.79
N VAL A 172 6.18 9.05 6.82
CA VAL A 172 6.32 8.19 5.64
C VAL A 172 6.08 9.01 4.39
N TYR A 173 6.92 8.82 3.39
CA TYR A 173 6.77 9.42 2.07
C TYR A 173 6.73 8.34 1.01
N SER A 174 5.90 8.53 -0.02
CA SER A 174 5.94 7.70 -1.23
C SER A 174 5.71 8.53 -2.50
N ASN A 175 6.38 8.10 -3.57
CA ASN A 175 6.18 8.53 -4.95
C ASN A 175 5.65 7.35 -5.74
N ILE A 176 4.48 7.51 -6.36
CA ILE A 176 3.79 6.49 -7.15
C ILE A 176 3.69 6.98 -8.58
N ARG A 177 4.06 6.15 -9.56
CA ARG A 177 4.06 6.50 -10.97
C ARG A 177 3.37 5.42 -11.80
N PHE A 178 2.42 5.84 -12.62
CA PHE A 178 1.80 5.03 -13.67
C PHE A 178 2.36 5.51 -15.01
N LEU A 179 3.24 4.70 -15.63
CA LEU A 179 4.05 5.08 -16.76
C LEU A 179 3.51 4.51 -18.06
N ALA A 180 3.73 5.26 -19.15
CA ALA A 180 3.44 4.83 -20.52
C ALA A 180 1.97 4.42 -20.70
N LEU A 181 1.06 5.29 -20.24
CA LEU A 181 -0.39 5.11 -20.36
C LEU A 181 -0.80 4.94 -21.82
N GLY A 182 -1.58 3.91 -22.11
CA GLY A 182 -2.13 3.63 -23.43
C GLY A 182 -1.14 3.11 -24.47
N ASN A 183 0.11 2.83 -24.10
CA ASN A 183 1.13 2.37 -25.04
C ASN A 183 0.90 0.96 -25.56
N THR A 184 0.27 0.09 -24.75
CA THR A 184 -0.01 -1.30 -25.14
C THR A 184 -1.42 -1.70 -24.73
N ALA A 185 -2.12 -2.45 -25.59
CA ALA A 185 -3.44 -3.02 -25.27
C ALA A 185 -3.37 -4.09 -24.16
N GLU A 186 -2.19 -4.62 -23.91
CA GLU A 186 -1.93 -5.70 -22.94
C GLU A 186 -1.96 -5.22 -21.49
N SER A 187 -1.80 -3.90 -21.27
CA SER A 187 -1.80 -3.31 -19.93
C SER A 187 -3.21 -3.22 -19.36
N GLY A 188 -4.18 -2.78 -20.16
CA GLY A 188 -5.55 -2.59 -19.72
C GLY A 188 -6.33 -1.61 -20.58
N PRO A 189 -7.63 -1.41 -20.28
CA PRO A 189 -8.48 -0.50 -21.04
C PRO A 189 -8.06 0.96 -20.83
N ASN A 190 -8.19 1.76 -21.90
CA ASN A 190 -7.90 3.20 -21.90
C ASN A 190 -9.07 4.02 -22.48
N PRO A 191 -10.25 4.01 -21.86
CA PRO A 191 -11.40 4.75 -22.36
C PRO A 191 -11.19 6.27 -22.33
N GLY A 192 -10.34 6.74 -21.41
CA GLY A 192 -9.97 8.15 -21.29
C GLY A 192 -8.94 8.63 -22.30
N ARG A 193 -8.42 7.76 -23.16
CA ARG A 193 -7.33 8.02 -24.12
C ARG A 193 -6.14 8.75 -23.46
N LEU A 194 -5.78 8.29 -22.24
CA LEU A 194 -4.63 8.83 -21.52
C LEU A 194 -3.34 8.42 -22.22
N SER A 195 -2.35 9.28 -22.15
CA SER A 195 -0.99 9.05 -22.67
C SER A 195 0.04 9.68 -21.73
N GLY A 196 1.30 9.29 -21.86
CA GLY A 196 2.36 9.76 -20.98
C GLY A 196 2.29 9.10 -19.59
N ASP A 197 2.56 9.85 -18.57
CA ASP A 197 2.73 9.36 -17.21
C ASP A 197 1.80 10.08 -16.22
N ALA A 198 1.30 9.34 -15.22
CA ALA A 198 0.64 9.92 -14.05
C ALA A 198 1.52 9.69 -12.82
N THR A 199 1.69 10.73 -12.00
CA THR A 199 2.54 10.69 -10.81
C THR A 199 1.80 11.19 -9.59
N PHE A 200 1.98 10.52 -8.46
CA PHE A 200 1.46 10.93 -7.16
C PHE A 200 2.59 11.02 -6.14
N ASN A 201 2.44 11.96 -5.23
CA ASN A 201 3.28 12.07 -4.03
C ASN A 201 2.38 11.97 -2.81
N ASN A 202 2.79 11.18 -1.86
CA ASN A 202 2.08 10.98 -0.60
C ASN A 202 3.01 11.30 0.57
N ILE A 203 2.47 11.99 1.57
CA ILE A 203 3.12 12.21 2.87
C ILE A 203 2.13 11.79 3.95
N GLU A 204 2.57 10.93 4.84
CA GLU A 204 1.87 10.52 6.04
C GLU A 204 2.68 10.96 7.25
N THR A 205 2.02 11.62 8.20
CA THR A 205 2.58 11.96 9.51
C THR A 205 1.74 11.33 10.58
N SER A 206 2.35 10.77 11.60
CA SER A 206 1.64 10.08 12.67
C SER A 206 2.19 10.39 14.05
N PHE A 207 1.30 10.29 15.03
CA PHE A 207 1.60 10.39 16.44
C PHE A 207 0.81 9.32 17.19
N LEU A 208 1.51 8.49 17.95
CA LEU A 208 0.91 7.52 18.86
C LEU A 208 1.37 7.83 20.27
N TYR A 209 0.45 7.93 21.21
CA TYR A 209 0.76 8.17 22.63
C TYR A 209 0.13 7.10 23.52
N ARG A 210 0.94 6.44 24.35
CA ARG A 210 0.51 5.47 25.35
C ARG A 210 0.27 6.19 26.66
N LEU A 211 -1.00 6.52 26.94
CA LEU A 211 -1.39 7.19 28.19
C LEU A 211 -1.17 6.29 29.42
N THR A 212 -1.46 5.00 29.26
CA THR A 212 -1.18 3.96 30.24
C THR A 212 -0.69 2.70 29.52
N PRO A 213 -0.19 1.66 30.21
CA PRO A 213 0.11 0.38 29.56
C PRO A 213 -1.08 -0.27 28.83
N ALA A 214 -2.31 0.10 29.21
CA ALA A 214 -3.54 -0.44 28.61
C ALA A 214 -4.23 0.52 27.65
N PHE A 215 -3.90 1.81 27.62
CA PHE A 215 -4.63 2.81 26.83
C PHE A 215 -3.72 3.65 25.95
N SER A 216 -3.99 3.65 24.64
CA SER A 216 -3.26 4.45 23.66
C SER A 216 -4.20 5.27 22.79
N VAL A 217 -3.68 6.39 22.29
CA VAL A 217 -4.35 7.31 21.36
C VAL A 217 -3.41 7.57 20.18
N GLY A 218 -3.95 7.46 18.98
CA GLY A 218 -3.24 7.73 17.72
C GLY A 218 -3.86 8.87 16.95
N LEU A 219 -3.02 9.67 16.30
CA LEU A 219 -3.40 10.71 15.35
C LEU A 219 -2.60 10.54 14.06
N GLU A 220 -3.24 10.78 12.93
CA GLU A 220 -2.63 10.76 11.61
C GLU A 220 -3.10 11.93 10.78
N TYR A 221 -2.21 12.43 9.93
CA TYR A 221 -2.56 13.23 8.77
C TYR A 221 -1.85 12.69 7.54
N ASN A 222 -2.63 12.43 6.50
CA ASN A 222 -2.17 11.94 5.20
C ASN A 222 -2.54 12.93 4.10
N TYR A 223 -1.57 13.23 3.24
CA TYR A 223 -1.75 14.09 2.07
C TYR A 223 -1.26 13.39 0.81
N LEU A 224 -2.18 13.11 -0.11
CA LEU A 224 -1.89 12.56 -1.43
C LEU A 224 -2.18 13.61 -2.51
N ARG A 225 -1.21 13.84 -3.38
CA ARG A 225 -1.36 14.75 -4.52
C ARG A 225 -0.86 14.11 -5.81
N GLY A 226 -1.72 14.10 -6.82
CA GLY A 226 -1.35 13.78 -8.20
C GLY A 226 -0.76 14.98 -8.95
N ASN A 227 0.01 14.74 -9.99
CA ASN A 227 0.41 15.75 -10.96
C ASN A 227 -0.57 15.77 -12.14
N PRO A 228 -0.73 16.91 -12.84
CA PRO A 228 -1.56 16.97 -14.05
C PRO A 228 -1.12 15.94 -15.08
N THR A 229 -2.09 15.23 -15.67
CA THR A 229 -1.86 14.22 -16.71
C THR A 229 -2.74 14.56 -17.90
N ASN A 230 -2.21 14.55 -19.12
CA ASN A 230 -2.95 14.92 -20.35
C ASN A 230 -3.66 16.30 -20.29
N GLY A 231 -3.07 17.29 -19.64
CA GLY A 231 -3.67 18.62 -19.49
C GLY A 231 -4.87 18.66 -18.53
N ARG A 232 -5.20 17.56 -17.85
CA ARG A 232 -6.25 17.49 -16.82
C ARG A 232 -5.67 17.91 -15.48
N SER A 233 -6.45 18.64 -14.68
CA SER A 233 -6.10 18.89 -13.28
C SER A 233 -6.03 17.57 -12.51
N SER A 234 -5.12 17.49 -11.54
CA SER A 234 -4.96 16.30 -10.72
C SER A 234 -5.86 16.30 -9.50
N SER A 235 -6.03 15.13 -8.91
CA SER A 235 -6.69 14.96 -7.62
C SER A 235 -5.75 15.26 -6.46
N GLN A 236 -6.33 15.72 -5.37
CA GLN A 236 -5.69 15.89 -4.07
C GLN A 236 -6.59 15.28 -3.01
N TYR A 237 -5.99 14.60 -2.04
CA TYR A 237 -6.70 13.98 -0.93
C TYR A 237 -6.05 14.40 0.37
N HIS A 238 -6.86 14.85 1.31
CA HIS A 238 -6.49 15.14 2.69
C HIS A 238 -7.24 14.16 3.57
N GLN A 239 -6.55 13.40 4.40
CA GLN A 239 -7.14 12.46 5.32
C GLN A 239 -6.60 12.71 6.72
N GLY A 240 -7.49 12.76 7.70
CA GLY A 240 -7.15 12.74 9.11
C GLY A 240 -7.74 11.50 9.76
N THR A 241 -6.94 10.77 10.52
CA THR A 241 -7.38 9.57 11.23
C THR A 241 -7.06 9.71 12.72
N VAL A 242 -8.02 9.35 13.57
CA VAL A 242 -7.86 9.25 15.02
C VAL A 242 -8.22 7.84 15.47
N GLY A 243 -7.42 7.28 16.36
CA GLY A 243 -7.65 5.97 16.94
C GLY A 243 -7.49 5.99 18.45
N VAL A 244 -8.29 5.19 19.13
CA VAL A 244 -8.13 4.86 20.54
C VAL A 244 -8.14 3.34 20.67
N ASP A 245 -7.25 2.81 21.51
CA ASP A 245 -7.13 1.38 21.76
C ASP A 245 -7.05 1.15 23.27
N TYR A 246 -7.86 0.22 23.78
CA TYR A 246 -7.88 -0.18 25.19
C TYR A 246 -7.68 -1.68 25.34
N ALA A 247 -6.56 -2.07 25.89
CA ALA A 247 -6.22 -3.46 26.18
C ALA A 247 -7.01 -3.95 27.41
N LEU A 248 -7.98 -4.83 27.20
CA LEU A 248 -8.70 -5.55 28.26
C LEU A 248 -7.82 -6.62 28.90
N SER A 249 -6.88 -7.17 28.14
CA SER A 249 -5.89 -8.14 28.57
C SER A 249 -4.69 -8.14 27.65
N LYS A 250 -3.66 -8.98 27.93
CA LYS A 250 -2.51 -9.16 27.01
C LYS A 250 -2.89 -9.72 25.64
N ARG A 251 -4.10 -10.27 25.48
CA ARG A 251 -4.57 -10.92 24.25
C ARG A 251 -5.82 -10.26 23.66
N THR A 252 -6.48 -9.37 24.40
CA THR A 252 -7.78 -8.80 23.99
C THR A 252 -7.74 -7.31 24.14
N ASP A 253 -8.07 -6.60 23.09
CA ASP A 253 -8.24 -5.16 23.06
C ASP A 253 -9.52 -4.77 22.32
N VAL A 254 -10.08 -3.64 22.70
CA VAL A 254 -11.16 -2.95 21.99
C VAL A 254 -10.63 -1.62 21.48
N TYR A 255 -11.00 -1.28 20.25
CA TYR A 255 -10.52 -0.06 19.64
C TYR A 255 -11.59 0.64 18.81
N VAL A 256 -11.45 1.95 18.71
CA VAL A 256 -12.24 2.80 17.82
C VAL A 256 -11.27 3.53 16.91
N ILE A 257 -11.55 3.51 15.60
CA ILE A 257 -10.83 4.28 14.59
C ILE A 257 -11.85 5.11 13.83
N ALA A 258 -11.57 6.40 13.69
CA ALA A 258 -12.37 7.31 12.87
C ALA A 258 -11.46 8.02 11.87
N ALA A 259 -11.83 7.98 10.60
CA ALA A 259 -11.13 8.67 9.51
C ALA A 259 -12.09 9.65 8.83
N TYR A 260 -11.57 10.83 8.51
CA TYR A 260 -12.23 11.82 7.66
C TYR A 260 -11.33 12.13 6.47
N GLN A 261 -11.88 12.02 5.26
CA GLN A 261 -11.16 12.32 4.03
C GLN A 261 -11.90 13.37 3.21
N ARG A 262 -11.14 14.29 2.61
CA ARG A 262 -11.62 15.26 1.63
C ARG A 262 -10.78 15.19 0.36
N ALA A 263 -11.48 15.08 -0.77
CA ALA A 263 -10.90 15.08 -2.11
C ALA A 263 -11.15 16.42 -2.81
N SER A 264 -10.27 16.78 -3.74
CA SER A 264 -10.45 17.93 -4.64
C SER A 264 -9.76 17.69 -5.97
N GLY A 265 -10.11 18.48 -6.99
CA GLY A 265 -9.57 18.36 -8.33
C GLY A 265 -10.31 17.33 -9.18
N THR A 266 -9.60 16.71 -10.11
CA THR A 266 -10.13 15.73 -11.07
C THR A 266 -9.52 14.37 -10.81
N ASP A 267 -10.34 13.34 -10.72
CA ASP A 267 -9.90 11.96 -10.49
C ASP A 267 -9.27 11.33 -11.75
N SER A 268 -8.77 10.11 -11.61
CA SER A 268 -8.12 9.36 -12.68
C SER A 268 -9.03 9.11 -13.90
N THR A 269 -10.35 9.15 -13.73
CA THR A 269 -11.34 8.94 -14.80
C THR A 269 -11.74 10.24 -15.52
N GLY A 270 -11.26 11.40 -15.03
CA GLY A 270 -11.57 12.71 -15.57
C GLY A 270 -12.86 13.34 -14.98
N LYS A 271 -13.38 12.78 -13.89
CA LYS A 271 -14.52 13.33 -13.14
C LYS A 271 -14.03 14.14 -11.95
N THR A 272 -14.92 14.92 -11.32
CA THR A 272 -14.64 15.55 -10.04
C THR A 272 -14.22 14.48 -9.03
N ALA A 273 -13.09 14.71 -8.35
CA ALA A 273 -12.56 13.76 -7.38
C ALA A 273 -13.52 13.57 -6.21
N VAL A 274 -13.77 12.33 -5.86
CA VAL A 274 -14.60 11.91 -4.71
C VAL A 274 -13.73 11.32 -3.63
N ALA A 275 -14.14 11.42 -2.37
CA ALA A 275 -13.43 10.80 -1.27
C ALA A 275 -13.53 9.26 -1.36
N ALA A 276 -12.41 8.59 -1.05
CA ALA A 276 -12.25 7.14 -1.21
C ALA A 276 -11.34 6.60 -0.08
N ILE A 277 -11.86 6.56 1.15
CA ILE A 277 -11.20 5.93 2.29
C ILE A 277 -11.03 4.44 1.98
N ASN A 278 -9.83 3.91 2.17
CA ASN A 278 -9.55 2.51 1.91
C ASN A 278 -10.41 1.60 2.81
N GLY A 279 -10.84 0.45 2.28
CA GLY A 279 -11.68 -0.52 3.00
C GLY A 279 -13.17 -0.23 3.01
N VAL A 280 -13.63 0.92 2.50
CA VAL A 280 -15.07 1.23 2.31
C VAL A 280 -15.34 1.67 0.86
N THR A 281 -16.60 1.59 0.45
CA THR A 281 -17.02 2.07 -0.87
C THR A 281 -16.74 3.58 -0.98
N ALA A 282 -16.18 4.02 -2.09
CA ALA A 282 -15.93 5.43 -2.35
C ALA A 282 -17.21 6.26 -2.21
N SER A 283 -17.08 7.48 -1.69
CA SER A 283 -18.20 8.42 -1.53
C SER A 283 -18.77 8.85 -2.89
N SER A 284 -20.02 9.29 -2.90
CA SER A 284 -20.59 10.03 -4.02
C SER A 284 -20.25 11.53 -4.00
N SER A 285 -19.56 12.00 -2.98
CA SER A 285 -19.15 13.39 -2.78
C SER A 285 -17.63 13.53 -2.54
N ASN A 286 -17.15 14.73 -2.43
CA ASN A 286 -15.76 15.02 -2.14
C ASN A 286 -15.35 14.84 -0.67
N ALA A 287 -16.26 14.39 0.20
CA ALA A 287 -15.99 14.15 1.61
C ALA A 287 -16.52 12.79 2.04
N GLN A 288 -15.82 12.13 2.96
CA GLN A 288 -16.20 10.85 3.53
C GLN A 288 -15.74 10.76 4.98
N THR A 289 -16.60 10.19 5.82
CA THR A 289 -16.25 9.81 7.19
C THR A 289 -16.47 8.32 7.34
N ALA A 290 -15.51 7.63 7.94
CA ALA A 290 -15.62 6.23 8.29
C ALA A 290 -15.28 6.04 9.77
N VAL A 291 -16.06 5.20 10.47
CA VAL A 291 -15.83 4.87 11.88
C VAL A 291 -15.89 3.36 12.03
N SER A 292 -14.91 2.79 12.72
CA SER A 292 -14.86 1.38 13.10
C SER A 292 -14.77 1.24 14.61
N LEU A 293 -15.63 0.40 15.18
CA LEU A 293 -15.52 -0.10 16.54
C LEU A 293 -15.28 -1.61 16.44
N ALA A 294 -14.21 -2.10 17.03
CA ALA A 294 -13.86 -3.50 16.93
C ALA A 294 -13.22 -4.05 18.21
N LEU A 295 -13.27 -5.37 18.31
CA LEU A 295 -12.57 -6.17 19.31
C LEU A 295 -11.56 -7.07 18.60
N ARG A 296 -10.32 -7.07 19.07
CA ARG A 296 -9.27 -7.98 18.61
C ARG A 296 -8.91 -8.97 19.70
N HIS A 297 -8.86 -10.24 19.34
CA HIS A 297 -8.39 -11.30 20.24
C HIS A 297 -7.29 -12.11 19.56
N LYS A 298 -6.15 -12.28 20.26
CA LYS A 298 -5.00 -13.08 19.81
C LYS A 298 -5.03 -14.43 20.54
N PHE A 299 -5.03 -15.51 19.78
CA PHE A 299 -5.04 -16.89 20.27
C PHE A 299 -3.63 -17.39 20.62
#